data_111a829e7d5ee156dff836b85af0cba2
#
_entry.id   111a829e7d5ee156dff836b85af0cba2
#
_cell.length_a   1.000
_cell.length_b   1.000
_cell.length_c   1.000
_cell.angle_alpha   90.00
_cell.angle_beta   90.00
_cell.angle_gamma   90.00
#
_symmetry.space_group_name_H-M   'P 1'
#
loop_
_entity.id
_entity.type
_entity.pdbx_description
1 polymer ?
#
loop_
_entity_poly.entity_id
_entity_poly.type
_entity_poly.pdbx_seq_one_letter_code
_entity_poly.pdbx_strand_id
1 'polypeptide(L)'
;HSAGAVPVDLTGARADFAIGCGYKYLNGGPGAPAFVWVNPVHAERFWQPLAGWWGHAAPFEFTPDYRPAPGISRYLCGTQPILNMAALECGLDVFTAAQALGGMTALRAKSLVLTDMFITLVEQRCSGHGLGLATPRSHDQRGSQVCLTRDEGAFAIVQALIARGVIGDFRAGDGGLHKDILRFGLTPLYARFEDVWNAVDHLRQVLEGAEWLRPEFTQKHAVT
;
A
#
# COMPACT_ATOMS: atom_id res chain seq x y z
N HIS A 1 -1.07 -3.53 -5.26
CA HIS A 1 -1.46 -2.98 -3.94
C HIS A 1 -2.80 -3.49 -3.43
N SER A 2 -3.59 -4.16 -4.26
CA SER A 2 -4.90 -4.69 -3.85
C SER A 2 -4.77 -5.84 -2.85
N ALA A 3 -3.74 -6.67 -2.98
CA ALA A 3 -3.48 -7.75 -2.04
C ALA A 3 -3.29 -7.22 -0.61
N GLY A 4 -4.07 -7.72 0.32
CA GLY A 4 -4.11 -7.27 1.71
C GLY A 4 -4.97 -6.03 1.98
N ALA A 5 -5.40 -5.29 0.94
CA ALA A 5 -6.25 -4.10 1.10
C ALA A 5 -7.73 -4.37 0.78
N VAL A 6 -7.97 -5.19 -0.24
CA VAL A 6 -9.32 -5.57 -0.68
C VAL A 6 -9.37 -7.09 -0.95
N PRO A 7 -10.53 -7.72 -0.88
CA PRO A 7 -10.70 -9.09 -1.35
C PRO A 7 -10.33 -9.19 -2.84
N VAL A 8 -9.49 -10.15 -3.19
CA VAL A 8 -9.05 -10.38 -4.57
C VAL A 8 -9.46 -11.79 -4.98
N ASP A 9 -10.26 -11.92 -6.02
CA ASP A 9 -10.67 -13.20 -6.62
C ASP A 9 -10.09 -13.32 -8.02
N LEU A 10 -8.90 -13.92 -8.15
CA LEU A 10 -8.24 -14.13 -9.43
C LEU A 10 -8.95 -15.18 -10.29
N THR A 11 -9.60 -16.16 -9.68
CA THR A 11 -10.32 -17.22 -10.38
C THR A 11 -11.63 -16.68 -10.96
N GLY A 12 -12.43 -15.98 -10.15
CA GLY A 12 -13.68 -15.35 -10.61
C GLY A 12 -13.45 -14.28 -11.67
N ALA A 13 -12.34 -13.53 -11.54
CA ALA A 13 -11.89 -12.56 -12.56
C ALA A 13 -11.34 -13.23 -13.83
N ARG A 14 -11.14 -14.55 -13.84
CA ARG A 14 -10.50 -15.30 -14.93
C ARG A 14 -9.14 -14.70 -15.33
N ALA A 15 -8.36 -14.29 -14.33
CA ALA A 15 -7.04 -13.73 -14.57
C ALA A 15 -6.09 -14.78 -15.14
N ASP A 16 -5.24 -14.39 -16.08
CA ASP A 16 -4.17 -15.23 -16.61
C ASP A 16 -2.90 -15.12 -15.76
N PHE A 17 -2.56 -13.90 -15.39
CA PHE A 17 -1.41 -13.56 -14.55
C PHE A 17 -1.79 -12.47 -13.55
N ALA A 18 -1.13 -12.48 -12.38
CA ALA A 18 -1.18 -11.37 -11.44
C ALA A 18 0.19 -11.12 -10.83
N ILE A 19 0.50 -9.87 -10.59
CA ILE A 19 1.73 -9.46 -9.89
C ILE A 19 1.38 -8.61 -8.67
N GLY A 20 2.20 -8.71 -7.64
CA GLY A 20 2.01 -7.92 -6.43
C GLY A 20 3.30 -7.71 -5.67
N CYS A 21 3.22 -6.92 -4.60
CA CYS A 21 4.34 -6.65 -3.72
C CYS A 21 4.02 -7.05 -2.28
N GLY A 22 5.02 -7.56 -1.56
CA GLY A 22 4.88 -7.99 -0.18
C GLY A 22 5.01 -6.87 0.85
N TYR A 23 5.57 -5.70 0.49
CA TYR A 23 5.98 -4.67 1.45
C TYR A 23 4.89 -3.68 1.88
N LYS A 24 3.74 -3.67 1.20
CA LYS A 24 2.64 -2.74 1.51
C LYS A 24 1.60 -3.37 2.44
N TYR A 25 0.39 -3.61 1.95
CA TYR A 25 -0.71 -4.13 2.77
C TYR A 25 -0.52 -5.58 3.24
N LEU A 26 0.42 -6.33 2.66
CA LEU A 26 0.82 -7.64 3.19
C LEU A 26 1.82 -7.56 4.36
N ASN A 27 2.23 -6.35 4.76
CA ASN A 27 3.02 -6.06 5.95
C ASN A 27 4.43 -6.68 6.01
N GLY A 28 4.99 -7.11 4.88
CA GLY A 28 6.35 -7.67 4.85
C GLY A 28 7.47 -6.63 5.07
N GLY A 29 7.12 -5.34 5.10
CA GLY A 29 8.06 -4.24 5.31
C GLY A 29 8.99 -3.98 4.14
N PRO A 30 9.88 -2.97 4.25
CA PRO A 30 10.84 -2.62 3.20
C PRO A 30 11.71 -3.80 2.80
N GLY A 31 11.85 -4.02 1.49
CA GLY A 31 12.63 -5.14 0.95
C GLY A 31 11.83 -6.44 0.81
N ALA A 32 10.59 -6.52 1.28
CA ALA A 32 9.77 -7.72 1.06
C ALA A 32 9.62 -8.02 -0.44
N PRO A 33 9.69 -9.31 -0.83
CA PRO A 33 9.66 -9.69 -2.23
C PRO A 33 8.34 -9.35 -2.91
N ALA A 34 8.42 -9.09 -4.21
CA ALA A 34 7.27 -9.15 -5.10
C ALA A 34 6.88 -10.61 -5.36
N PHE A 35 5.68 -10.82 -5.83
CA PHE A 35 5.21 -12.14 -6.23
C PHE A 35 4.56 -12.10 -7.61
N VAL A 36 4.56 -13.26 -8.26
CA VAL A 36 3.78 -13.55 -9.45
C VAL A 36 2.82 -14.70 -9.14
N TRP A 37 1.58 -14.55 -9.55
CA TRP A 37 0.62 -15.63 -9.64
C TRP A 37 0.36 -15.93 -11.12
N VAL A 38 0.35 -17.20 -11.48
CA VAL A 38 0.11 -17.67 -12.83
C VAL A 38 -1.07 -18.64 -12.78
N ASN A 39 -2.06 -18.40 -13.64
CA ASN A 39 -3.17 -19.34 -13.76
C ASN A 39 -2.61 -20.75 -14.09
N PRO A 40 -3.02 -21.80 -13.36
CA PRO A 40 -2.50 -23.15 -13.57
C PRO A 40 -2.57 -23.63 -15.02
N VAL A 41 -3.54 -23.16 -15.82
CA VAL A 41 -3.65 -23.50 -17.24
C VAL A 41 -2.48 -22.99 -18.10
N HIS A 42 -1.73 -22.03 -17.59
CA HIS A 42 -0.56 -21.44 -18.26
C HIS A 42 0.77 -21.86 -17.64
N ALA A 43 0.76 -22.49 -16.48
CA ALA A 43 1.98 -22.77 -15.72
C ALA A 43 3.01 -23.59 -16.50
N GLU A 44 2.58 -24.47 -17.41
CA GLU A 44 3.47 -25.27 -18.27
C GLU A 44 3.75 -24.64 -19.65
N ARG A 45 3.03 -23.56 -20.02
CA ARG A 45 3.15 -22.96 -21.37
C ARG A 45 4.22 -21.89 -21.46
N PHE A 46 4.40 -21.15 -20.38
CA PHE A 46 5.27 -19.97 -20.35
C PHE A 46 6.34 -20.08 -19.27
N TRP A 47 7.42 -19.39 -19.44
CA TRP A 47 8.38 -19.07 -18.39
C TRP A 47 8.80 -17.61 -18.53
N GLN A 48 9.39 -17.08 -17.49
CA GLN A 48 9.84 -15.69 -17.48
C GLN A 48 11.11 -15.52 -18.32
N PRO A 49 11.32 -14.37 -18.99
CA PRO A 49 12.47 -14.15 -19.87
C PRO A 49 13.81 -14.07 -19.15
N LEU A 50 13.80 -13.76 -17.84
CA LEU A 50 14.99 -13.71 -16.99
C LEU A 50 15.17 -15.06 -16.27
N ALA A 51 15.14 -16.16 -17.03
CA ALA A 51 15.34 -17.50 -16.49
C ALA A 51 16.68 -17.59 -15.76
N GLY A 52 16.69 -18.32 -14.64
CA GLY A 52 17.87 -18.54 -13.83
C GLY A 52 17.95 -19.96 -13.28
N TRP A 53 19.05 -20.26 -12.65
CA TRP A 53 19.36 -21.62 -12.21
C TRP A 53 18.31 -22.26 -11.28
N TRP A 54 17.64 -21.44 -10.44
CA TRP A 54 16.61 -21.93 -9.50
C TRP A 54 15.28 -22.28 -10.18
N GLY A 55 15.04 -21.76 -11.38
CA GLY A 55 13.91 -22.13 -12.22
C GLY A 55 14.18 -23.32 -13.14
N HIS A 56 15.35 -23.94 -13.07
CA HIS A 56 15.73 -25.10 -13.86
C HIS A 56 15.16 -26.38 -13.27
N ALA A 57 14.76 -27.33 -14.13
CA ALA A 57 14.21 -28.63 -13.71
C ALA A 57 15.19 -29.48 -12.89
N ALA A 58 16.50 -29.30 -13.11
CA ALA A 58 17.57 -29.99 -12.39
C ALA A 58 18.73 -29.02 -12.12
N PRO A 59 18.59 -28.10 -11.15
CA PRO A 59 19.51 -26.96 -10.97
C PRO A 59 20.95 -27.37 -10.62
N PHE A 60 21.18 -28.57 -10.15
CA PHE A 60 22.52 -29.08 -9.77
C PHE A 60 23.16 -30.03 -10.80
N GLU A 61 22.55 -30.21 -11.95
CA GLU A 61 23.20 -30.92 -13.06
C GLU A 61 24.29 -30.09 -13.75
N PHE A 62 24.28 -28.76 -13.57
CA PHE A 62 25.22 -27.80 -14.15
C PHE A 62 25.37 -27.96 -15.67
N THR A 63 24.27 -28.28 -16.36
CA THR A 63 24.23 -28.36 -17.82
C THR A 63 24.04 -26.96 -18.44
N PRO A 64 24.60 -26.68 -19.63
CA PRO A 64 24.33 -25.44 -20.34
C PRO A 64 22.90 -25.39 -20.93
N ASP A 65 22.23 -26.53 -21.05
CA ASP A 65 20.90 -26.61 -21.64
C ASP A 65 19.83 -26.30 -20.60
N TYR A 66 19.16 -25.14 -20.73
CA TYR A 66 18.11 -24.75 -19.81
C TYR A 66 16.82 -25.55 -20.06
N ARG A 67 16.37 -26.24 -19.03
CA ARG A 67 15.07 -26.94 -18.99
C ARG A 67 14.21 -26.32 -17.88
N PRO A 68 13.05 -25.66 -18.20
CA PRO A 68 12.19 -25.07 -17.18
C PRO A 68 11.69 -26.12 -16.17
N ALA A 69 11.69 -25.77 -14.90
CA ALA A 69 11.05 -26.55 -13.86
C ALA A 69 9.54 -26.71 -14.11
N PRO A 70 8.87 -27.73 -13.58
CA PRO A 70 7.43 -27.85 -13.70
C PRO A 70 6.68 -26.79 -12.89
N GLY A 71 5.49 -26.45 -13.35
CA GLY A 71 4.57 -25.56 -12.66
C GLY A 71 5.15 -24.16 -12.42
N ILE A 72 4.76 -23.55 -11.29
CA ILE A 72 5.17 -22.18 -10.93
C ILE A 72 6.67 -22.06 -10.64
N SER A 73 7.37 -23.15 -10.32
CA SER A 73 8.80 -23.12 -10.00
C SER A 73 9.66 -22.57 -11.13
N ARG A 74 9.25 -22.71 -12.40
CA ARG A 74 9.95 -22.13 -13.56
C ARG A 74 10.05 -20.60 -13.56
N TYR A 75 9.26 -19.93 -12.70
CA TYR A 75 9.30 -18.49 -12.55
C TYR A 75 10.32 -18.01 -11.52
N LEU A 76 10.99 -18.92 -10.84
CA LEU A 76 12.11 -18.60 -9.96
C LEU A 76 13.35 -18.30 -10.81
N CYS A 77 14.17 -17.34 -10.35
CA CYS A 77 15.43 -16.99 -11.02
C CYS A 77 16.64 -17.54 -10.27
N GLY A 78 16.81 -17.14 -9.03
CA GLY A 78 17.93 -17.50 -8.17
C GLY A 78 17.49 -17.62 -6.73
N THR A 79 18.45 -17.66 -5.81
CA THR A 79 18.17 -17.76 -4.37
C THR A 79 17.31 -16.58 -3.90
N GLN A 80 16.23 -16.89 -3.21
CA GLN A 80 15.31 -15.90 -2.67
C GLN A 80 15.96 -15.12 -1.51
N PRO A 81 15.53 -13.88 -1.25
CA PRO A 81 15.97 -13.10 -0.10
C PRO A 81 15.31 -13.64 1.18
N ILE A 82 15.93 -14.65 1.80
CA ILE A 82 15.35 -15.46 2.87
C ILE A 82 14.85 -14.61 4.05
N LEU A 83 15.64 -13.63 4.53
CA LEU A 83 15.23 -12.78 5.65
C LEU A 83 13.99 -11.95 5.31
N ASN A 84 13.92 -11.45 4.08
CA ASN A 84 12.76 -10.66 3.63
C ASN A 84 11.53 -11.54 3.42
N MET A 85 11.71 -12.80 3.02
CA MET A 85 10.60 -13.76 2.95
C MET A 85 10.10 -14.13 4.34
N ALA A 86 10.98 -14.35 5.32
CA ALA A 86 10.59 -14.59 6.71
C ALA A 86 9.82 -13.39 7.30
N ALA A 87 10.24 -12.16 7.00
CA ALA A 87 9.51 -10.96 7.39
C ALA A 87 8.11 -10.90 6.75
N LEU A 88 8.00 -11.27 5.47
CA LEU A 88 6.70 -11.34 4.79
C LEU A 88 5.81 -12.44 5.39
N GLU A 89 6.37 -13.59 5.75
CA GLU A 89 5.66 -14.67 6.44
C GLU A 89 5.02 -14.17 7.74
N CYS A 90 5.79 -13.49 8.59
CA CYS A 90 5.26 -12.85 9.80
C CYS A 90 4.13 -11.85 9.49
N GLY A 91 4.23 -11.09 8.41
CA GLY A 91 3.16 -10.20 7.94
C GLY A 91 1.90 -10.96 7.55
N LEU A 92 2.04 -12.12 6.89
CA LEU A 92 0.92 -12.98 6.49
C LEU A 92 0.28 -13.70 7.68
N ASP A 93 1.04 -14.03 8.73
CA ASP A 93 0.52 -14.63 9.95
C ASP A 93 -0.54 -13.75 10.62
N VAL A 94 -0.40 -12.42 10.52
CA VAL A 94 -1.41 -11.48 11.01
C VAL A 94 -2.73 -11.63 10.23
N PHE A 95 -2.67 -11.83 8.91
CA PHE A 95 -3.87 -12.13 8.11
C PHE A 95 -4.48 -13.48 8.46
N THR A 96 -3.65 -14.47 8.70
CA THR A 96 -4.08 -15.80 9.14
C THR A 96 -4.82 -15.72 10.48
N ALA A 97 -4.29 -14.97 11.43
CA ALA A 97 -4.95 -14.71 12.72
C ALA A 97 -6.30 -13.97 12.55
N ALA A 98 -6.38 -13.04 11.60
CA ALA A 98 -7.59 -12.29 11.31
C ALA A 98 -8.71 -13.14 10.69
N GLN A 99 -8.43 -14.36 10.18
CA GLN A 99 -9.47 -15.25 9.61
C GLN A 99 -10.56 -15.58 10.63
N ALA A 100 -10.20 -15.82 11.89
CA ALA A 100 -11.16 -16.10 12.96
C ALA A 100 -12.10 -14.90 13.24
N LEU A 101 -11.74 -13.70 12.82
CA LEU A 101 -12.51 -12.45 12.98
C LEU A 101 -13.24 -12.02 11.70
N GLY A 102 -13.34 -12.90 10.70
CA GLY A 102 -14.01 -12.65 9.42
C GLY A 102 -13.07 -12.31 8.26
N GLY A 103 -11.76 -12.38 8.47
CA GLY A 103 -10.74 -12.30 7.42
C GLY A 103 -10.80 -11.02 6.57
N MET A 104 -10.49 -11.14 5.30
CA MET A 104 -10.43 -10.00 4.36
C MET A 104 -11.77 -9.24 4.23
N THR A 105 -12.90 -9.91 4.39
CA THR A 105 -14.21 -9.26 4.34
C THR A 105 -14.40 -8.29 5.50
N ALA A 106 -14.08 -8.72 6.72
CA ALA A 106 -14.15 -7.88 7.91
C ALA A 106 -13.11 -6.75 7.86
N LEU A 107 -11.89 -7.04 7.41
CA LEU A 107 -10.85 -6.03 7.21
C LEU A 107 -11.29 -4.96 6.19
N ARG A 108 -11.88 -5.37 5.08
CA ARG A 108 -12.42 -4.42 4.09
C ARG A 108 -13.53 -3.56 4.67
N ALA A 109 -14.48 -4.15 5.40
CA ALA A 109 -15.55 -3.42 6.05
C ALA A 109 -14.99 -2.37 7.03
N LYS A 110 -14.05 -2.75 7.91
CA LYS A 110 -13.39 -1.81 8.82
C LYS A 110 -12.65 -0.70 8.07
N SER A 111 -11.93 -1.03 7.00
CA SER A 111 -11.23 -0.03 6.17
C SER A 111 -12.16 1.02 5.60
N LEU A 112 -13.35 0.63 5.13
CA LEU A 112 -14.36 1.57 4.62
C LEU A 112 -14.85 2.51 5.71
N VAL A 113 -15.16 1.98 6.91
CA VAL A 113 -15.60 2.81 8.04
C VAL A 113 -14.49 3.78 8.48
N LEU A 114 -13.23 3.35 8.56
CA LEU A 114 -12.10 4.21 8.89
C LEU A 114 -11.93 5.35 7.87
N THR A 115 -12.04 5.05 6.58
CA THR A 115 -11.93 6.07 5.52
C THR A 115 -13.12 7.01 5.48
N ASP A 116 -14.35 6.53 5.72
CA ASP A 116 -15.53 7.38 5.86
C ASP A 116 -15.42 8.32 7.05
N MET A 117 -14.99 7.80 8.20
CA MET A 117 -14.75 8.61 9.40
C MET A 117 -13.71 9.70 9.16
N PHE A 118 -12.58 9.36 8.53
CA PHE A 118 -11.54 10.33 8.20
C PHE A 118 -12.07 11.45 7.31
N ILE A 119 -12.76 11.10 6.22
CA ILE A 119 -13.35 12.08 5.29
C ILE A 119 -14.33 12.99 6.03
N THR A 120 -15.27 12.41 6.77
CA THR A 120 -16.28 13.17 7.51
C THR A 120 -15.68 14.12 8.53
N LEU A 121 -14.71 13.65 9.31
CA LEU A 121 -14.03 14.48 10.30
C LEU A 121 -13.22 15.62 9.67
N VAL A 122 -12.54 15.38 8.57
CA VAL A 122 -11.81 16.44 7.84
C VAL A 122 -12.78 17.50 7.33
N GLU A 123 -13.90 17.10 6.74
CA GLU A 123 -14.91 18.03 6.23
C GLU A 123 -15.56 18.87 7.34
N GLN A 124 -15.81 18.27 8.50
CA GLN A 124 -16.42 18.95 9.62
C GLN A 124 -15.45 19.84 10.39
N ARG A 125 -14.21 19.40 10.59
CA ARG A 125 -13.28 20.02 11.53
C ARG A 125 -12.16 20.82 10.86
N CYS A 126 -11.93 20.62 9.56
CA CYS A 126 -10.89 21.32 8.79
C CYS A 126 -11.49 22.16 7.64
N SER A 127 -12.79 22.51 7.74
CA SER A 127 -13.44 23.37 6.75
C SER A 127 -12.80 24.77 6.74
N GLY A 128 -12.79 25.42 5.57
CA GLY A 128 -12.23 26.77 5.41
C GLY A 128 -10.71 26.83 5.22
N HIS A 129 -10.00 25.71 5.29
CA HIS A 129 -8.54 25.66 5.14
C HIS A 129 -8.06 25.23 3.74
N GLY A 130 -8.91 25.27 2.73
CA GLY A 130 -8.55 25.00 1.33
C GLY A 130 -8.27 23.52 1.01
N LEU A 131 -8.74 22.60 1.87
CA LEU A 131 -8.66 21.16 1.59
C LEU A 131 -9.78 20.71 0.67
N GLY A 132 -9.45 19.96 -0.38
CA GLY A 132 -10.38 19.23 -1.23
C GLY A 132 -10.21 17.72 -1.05
N LEU A 133 -11.15 16.94 -1.59
CA LEU A 133 -11.09 15.47 -1.58
C LEU A 133 -10.82 14.96 -2.99
N ALA A 134 -9.69 14.22 -3.18
CA ALA A 134 -9.38 13.54 -4.43
C ALA A 134 -9.89 12.09 -4.44
N THR A 135 -10.02 11.47 -3.28
CA THR A 135 -10.49 10.09 -3.15
C THR A 135 -11.98 9.98 -3.50
N PRO A 136 -12.39 9.01 -4.33
CA PRO A 136 -13.80 8.77 -4.59
C PRO A 136 -14.58 8.47 -3.32
N ARG A 137 -15.81 9.00 -3.23
CA ARG A 137 -16.70 8.72 -2.08
C ARG A 137 -17.31 7.34 -2.13
N SER A 138 -17.50 6.81 -3.33
CA SER A 138 -18.08 5.49 -3.53
C SER A 138 -17.16 4.40 -3.00
N HIS A 139 -17.70 3.47 -2.23
CA HIS A 139 -16.96 2.39 -1.56
C HIS A 139 -16.32 1.40 -2.55
N ASP A 140 -16.93 1.20 -3.71
CA ASP A 140 -16.45 0.32 -4.78
C ASP A 140 -15.28 0.93 -5.58
N GLN A 141 -15.09 2.24 -5.50
CA GLN A 141 -14.05 2.98 -6.23
C GLN A 141 -12.87 3.40 -5.34
N ARG A 142 -12.88 3.00 -4.07
CA ARG A 142 -11.91 3.45 -3.08
C ARG A 142 -11.21 2.28 -2.40
N GLY A 143 -9.90 2.41 -2.19
CA GLY A 143 -9.09 1.51 -1.37
C GLY A 143 -9.09 1.90 0.10
N SER A 144 -7.97 1.64 0.79
CA SER A 144 -7.75 1.98 2.19
C SER A 144 -6.96 3.29 2.37
N GLN A 145 -6.95 4.15 1.35
CA GLN A 145 -6.27 5.44 1.39
C GLN A 145 -7.27 6.57 1.21
N VAL A 146 -7.01 7.71 1.88
CA VAL A 146 -7.67 8.98 1.61
C VAL A 146 -6.63 9.99 1.15
N CYS A 147 -6.91 10.62 0.03
CA CYS A 147 -6.11 11.67 -0.58
C CYS A 147 -6.89 12.99 -0.49
N LEU A 148 -6.30 13.97 0.18
CA LEU A 148 -6.78 15.33 0.21
C LEU A 148 -5.98 16.17 -0.76
N THR A 149 -6.61 17.13 -1.43
CA THR A 149 -5.94 18.09 -2.31
C THR A 149 -5.79 19.43 -1.65
N ARG A 150 -4.73 20.15 -2.02
CA ARG A 150 -4.55 21.55 -1.65
C ARG A 150 -3.74 22.29 -2.72
N ASP A 151 -4.00 23.59 -2.89
CA ASP A 151 -3.29 24.39 -3.89
C ASP A 151 -1.85 24.69 -3.46
N GLU A 152 -1.61 24.92 -2.17
CA GLU A 152 -0.30 25.25 -1.63
C GLU A 152 -0.06 24.67 -0.24
N GLY A 153 1.19 24.49 0.13
CA GLY A 153 1.60 24.09 1.49
C GLY A 153 1.34 22.63 1.85
N ALA A 154 0.85 21.79 0.94
CA ALA A 154 0.56 20.38 1.22
C ALA A 154 1.78 19.61 1.75
N PHE A 155 2.97 19.85 1.16
CA PHE A 155 4.21 19.25 1.66
C PHE A 155 4.49 19.66 3.10
N ALA A 156 4.45 20.96 3.40
CA ALA A 156 4.74 21.47 4.74
C ALA A 156 3.74 20.99 5.80
N ILE A 157 2.46 20.86 5.43
CA ILE A 157 1.44 20.29 6.33
C ILE A 157 1.78 18.83 6.65
N VAL A 158 2.17 18.03 5.65
CA VAL A 158 2.57 16.63 5.88
C VAL A 158 3.80 16.57 6.78
N GLN A 159 4.80 17.45 6.60
CA GLN A 159 5.98 17.50 7.48
C GLN A 159 5.61 17.89 8.92
N ALA A 160 4.75 18.87 9.10
CA ALA A 160 4.27 19.27 10.43
C ALA A 160 3.47 18.11 11.11
N LEU A 161 2.70 17.35 10.35
CA LEU A 161 2.00 16.16 10.84
C LEU A 161 2.98 15.05 11.23
N ILE A 162 4.00 14.79 10.43
CA ILE A 162 5.05 13.81 10.74
C ILE A 162 5.76 14.17 12.05
N ALA A 163 6.10 15.44 12.26
CA ALA A 163 6.69 15.92 13.50
C ALA A 163 5.79 15.70 14.73
N ARG A 164 4.47 15.57 14.52
CA ARG A 164 3.47 15.26 15.54
C ARG A 164 3.16 13.75 15.65
N GLY A 165 3.89 12.90 14.91
CA GLY A 165 3.71 11.44 14.90
C GLY A 165 2.61 10.94 13.97
N VAL A 166 2.01 11.79 13.13
CA VAL A 166 1.03 11.40 12.11
C VAL A 166 1.74 11.25 10.76
N ILE A 167 2.07 10.01 10.41
CA ILE A 167 2.87 9.69 9.22
C ILE A 167 1.97 9.65 7.98
N GLY A 168 1.84 10.79 7.33
CA GLY A 168 1.24 10.93 6.01
C GLY A 168 2.29 10.91 4.90
N ASP A 169 1.83 11.03 3.66
CA ASP A 169 2.68 11.06 2.47
C ASP A 169 2.26 12.22 1.57
N PHE A 170 3.23 12.83 0.92
CA PHE A 170 3.01 13.93 -0.02
C PHE A 170 3.20 13.45 -1.45
N ARG A 171 2.32 13.92 -2.34
CA ARG A 171 2.50 13.81 -3.79
C ARG A 171 2.36 15.17 -4.43
N ALA A 172 3.40 15.58 -5.15
CA ALA A 172 3.36 16.82 -5.90
C ALA A 172 2.34 16.72 -7.04
N GLY A 173 1.59 17.80 -7.23
CA GLY A 173 0.82 18.03 -8.43
C GLY A 173 1.71 18.36 -9.63
N ASP A 174 1.10 18.66 -10.76
CA ASP A 174 1.81 19.01 -12.00
C ASP A 174 1.99 20.52 -12.19
N GLY A 175 1.61 21.31 -11.19
CA GLY A 175 1.64 22.77 -11.24
C GLY A 175 0.53 23.39 -12.11
N GLY A 176 -0.42 22.61 -12.59
CA GLY A 176 -1.51 23.04 -13.45
C GLY A 176 -2.84 22.37 -13.10
N LEU A 177 -3.18 21.30 -13.79
CA LEU A 177 -4.48 20.64 -13.66
C LEU A 177 -4.61 19.84 -12.34
N HIS A 178 -3.52 19.29 -11.84
CA HIS A 178 -3.51 18.44 -10.64
C HIS A 178 -2.87 19.17 -9.47
N LYS A 179 -3.64 19.33 -8.39
CA LYS A 179 -3.19 19.90 -7.12
C LYS A 179 -2.26 18.97 -6.38
N ASP A 180 -1.52 19.53 -5.45
CA ASP A 180 -0.76 18.77 -4.46
C ASP A 180 -1.68 17.88 -3.61
N ILE A 181 -1.16 16.71 -3.21
CA ILE A 181 -1.91 15.70 -2.46
C ILE A 181 -1.26 15.42 -1.11
N LEU A 182 -2.07 15.47 -0.06
CA LEU A 182 -1.80 14.86 1.24
C LEU A 182 -2.46 13.49 1.25
N ARG A 183 -1.67 12.41 1.40
CA ARG A 183 -2.14 11.03 1.32
C ARG A 183 -2.03 10.33 2.67
N PHE A 184 -3.12 9.73 3.13
CA PHE A 184 -3.20 9.01 4.39
C PHE A 184 -3.62 7.57 4.14
N GLY A 185 -2.84 6.62 4.66
CA GLY A 185 -3.13 5.18 4.62
C GLY A 185 -3.81 4.73 5.91
N LEU A 186 -4.99 4.12 5.77
CA LEU A 186 -5.80 3.66 6.90
C LEU A 186 -5.87 2.14 6.88
N THR A 187 -4.77 1.50 7.29
CA THR A 187 -4.66 0.04 7.30
C THR A 187 -5.52 -0.58 8.41
N PRO A 188 -6.53 -1.40 8.08
CA PRO A 188 -7.49 -1.89 9.06
C PRO A 188 -6.91 -2.87 10.08
N LEU A 189 -5.77 -3.50 9.79
CA LEU A 189 -5.13 -4.45 10.71
C LEU A 189 -4.66 -3.79 12.01
N TYR A 190 -4.12 -2.57 11.94
CA TYR A 190 -3.57 -1.91 13.13
C TYR A 190 -4.11 -0.49 13.36
N ALA A 191 -4.66 0.20 12.36
CA ALA A 191 -5.27 1.51 12.58
C ALA A 191 -6.58 1.38 13.36
N ARG A 192 -6.72 2.18 14.42
CA ARG A 192 -7.89 2.26 15.28
C ARG A 192 -8.72 3.49 14.91
N PHE A 193 -9.95 3.53 15.35
CA PHE A 193 -10.81 4.72 15.20
C PHE A 193 -10.25 5.94 15.94
N GLU A 194 -9.65 5.70 17.11
CA GLU A 194 -8.96 6.73 17.88
C GLU A 194 -7.79 7.34 17.12
N ASP A 195 -7.02 6.53 16.38
CA ASP A 195 -5.90 7.01 15.57
C ASP A 195 -6.38 7.94 14.46
N VAL A 196 -7.54 7.62 13.84
CA VAL A 196 -8.18 8.48 12.83
C VAL A 196 -8.63 9.81 13.44
N TRP A 197 -9.27 9.77 14.62
CA TRP A 197 -9.69 10.97 15.33
C TRP A 197 -8.50 11.88 15.65
N ASN A 198 -7.46 11.31 16.25
CA ASN A 198 -6.26 12.03 16.64
C ASN A 198 -5.52 12.62 15.43
N ALA A 199 -5.42 11.86 14.33
CA ALA A 199 -4.80 12.34 13.10
C ALA A 199 -5.51 13.57 12.53
N VAL A 200 -6.85 13.56 12.51
CA VAL A 200 -7.64 14.72 12.05
C VAL A 200 -7.56 15.88 13.05
N ASP A 201 -7.49 15.61 14.35
CA ASP A 201 -7.31 16.67 15.34
C ASP A 201 -5.94 17.36 15.20
N HIS A 202 -4.87 16.59 14.98
CA HIS A 202 -3.55 17.15 14.66
C HIS A 202 -3.57 17.93 13.34
N LEU A 203 -4.24 17.44 12.30
CA LEU A 203 -4.40 18.17 11.04
C LEU A 203 -5.09 19.53 11.26
N ARG A 204 -6.20 19.55 12.01
CA ARG A 204 -6.92 20.78 12.37
C ARG A 204 -5.99 21.77 13.08
N GLN A 205 -5.27 21.30 14.11
CA GLN A 205 -4.36 22.17 14.88
C GLN A 205 -3.22 22.75 13.99
N VAL A 206 -2.64 21.94 13.10
CA VAL A 206 -1.60 22.40 12.15
C VAL A 206 -2.15 23.48 11.21
N LEU A 207 -3.39 23.33 10.77
CA LEU A 207 -4.06 24.28 9.87
C LEU A 207 -4.45 25.58 10.61
N GLU A 208 -5.14 25.47 11.75
CA GLU A 208 -5.60 26.63 12.55
C GLU A 208 -4.43 27.44 13.11
N GLY A 209 -3.40 26.76 13.61
CA GLY A 209 -2.18 27.37 14.15
C GLY A 209 -1.20 27.85 13.08
N ALA A 210 -1.51 27.64 11.80
CA ALA A 210 -0.61 27.94 10.67
C ALA A 210 0.81 27.38 10.87
N GLU A 211 0.93 26.26 11.59
CA GLU A 211 2.21 25.65 11.97
C GLU A 211 3.04 25.25 10.75
N TRP A 212 2.38 24.83 9.68
CA TRP A 212 2.99 24.46 8.40
C TRP A 212 3.77 25.58 7.71
N LEU A 213 3.58 26.85 8.14
CA LEU A 213 4.34 28.00 7.63
C LEU A 213 5.74 28.12 8.23
N ARG A 214 6.07 27.34 9.24
CA ARG A 214 7.40 27.38 9.87
C ARG A 214 8.47 26.94 8.87
N PRO A 215 9.64 27.61 8.84
CA PRO A 215 10.71 27.34 7.87
C PRO A 215 11.17 25.88 7.87
N GLU A 216 11.18 25.21 9.03
CA GLU A 216 11.59 23.81 9.19
C GLU A 216 10.73 22.82 8.40
N PHE A 217 9.47 23.15 8.12
CA PHE A 217 8.56 22.27 7.38
C PHE A 217 8.53 22.55 5.87
N THR A 218 9.11 23.64 5.42
CA THR A 218 9.10 24.03 4.00
C THR A 218 10.32 23.52 3.24
N GLN A 219 11.38 23.10 3.93
CA GLN A 219 12.60 22.59 3.33
C GLN A 219 12.41 21.13 2.88
N LYS A 220 12.63 20.87 1.57
CA LYS A 220 12.64 19.51 1.03
C LYS A 220 14.02 18.91 1.23
N HIS A 221 14.13 17.92 2.11
CA HIS A 221 15.33 17.10 2.24
C HIS A 221 15.27 15.93 1.26
N ALA A 222 16.43 15.39 0.85
CA ALA A 222 16.46 14.17 0.08
C ALA A 222 15.81 13.04 0.89
N VAL A 223 14.85 12.37 0.28
CA VAL A 223 14.25 11.18 0.88
C VAL A 223 15.20 10.02 0.61
N THR A 224 15.73 9.42 1.67
CA THR A 224 16.56 8.20 1.60
C THR A 224 15.69 6.97 1.50
#